data_628b931892294850977e7c0e598c6b81
#
_entry.id   628b931892294850977e7c0e598c6b81
#
_cell.length_a   1.000
_cell.length_b   1.000
_cell.length_c   1.000
_cell.angle_alpha   90.00
_cell.angle_beta   90.00
_cell.angle_gamma   90.00
#
_symmetry.space_group_name_H-M   'P 1'
#
loop_
_entity.id
_entity.type
_entity.pdbx_description
1 polymer ?
#
loop_
_entity_poly.entity_id
_entity_poly.type
_entity_poly.pdbx_seq_one_letter_code
_entity_poly.pdbx_strand_id
1 'polypeptide(L)'
;PCVALLATGVGLFKGNLTALVGSLFPPTERDAAYSRFYWAVNLGSLPSGFAGGWLHSHYGFHAAFLVCFVAMALVVPIGFLTRSLFHPIHQHETESHHAASERDRIATILGLLPVAVVFFCAFYQSGSSLTLFAKNNTRDTLMGIAISPPAYQSLQAALVLGMTPVLTRIFRRWPCSTRNKLLIGMGLCSLSCFVMSDASMVSSFWSNHGRVSPLWLISSYTLISIAELCVSPLGFSLVSKLSPPKFAGLLMGLWMAAIALGNLATGFLGILWERWSHAAFFGLLTGLSASAIPLLWAQRQRLDRVLGVQR
;
A
#
# COMPACT_ATOMS: atom_id res chain seq x y z
N PRO A 1 -9.14 -2.98 26.00
CA PRO A 1 -10.34 -3.59 25.39
C PRO A 1 -10.71 -2.93 24.07
N CYS A 2 -10.81 -1.58 23.98
CA CYS A 2 -11.25 -0.85 22.78
C CYS A 2 -10.37 -1.08 21.56
N VAL A 3 -9.04 -1.10 21.71
CA VAL A 3 -8.09 -1.34 20.60
C VAL A 3 -8.25 -2.76 20.07
N ALA A 4 -8.41 -3.76 20.92
CA ALA A 4 -8.63 -5.15 20.50
C ALA A 4 -9.96 -5.30 19.73
N LEU A 5 -11.02 -4.66 20.20
CA LEU A 5 -12.33 -4.65 19.53
C LEU A 5 -12.23 -3.98 18.16
N LEU A 6 -11.55 -2.83 18.08
CA LEU A 6 -11.31 -2.12 16.82
C LEU A 6 -10.51 -2.99 15.84
N ALA A 7 -9.42 -3.61 16.31
CA ALA A 7 -8.58 -4.47 15.49
C ALA A 7 -9.37 -5.67 14.96
N THR A 8 -10.19 -6.31 15.80
CA THR A 8 -11.06 -7.42 15.39
C THR A 8 -12.09 -6.96 14.35
N GLY A 9 -12.76 -5.82 14.58
CA GLY A 9 -13.73 -5.27 13.63
C GLY A 9 -13.11 -4.93 12.27
N VAL A 10 -11.97 -4.27 12.27
CA VAL A 10 -11.24 -3.95 11.03
C VAL A 10 -10.79 -5.22 10.30
N GLY A 11 -10.29 -6.22 11.02
CA GLY A 11 -9.87 -7.50 10.44
C GLY A 11 -11.02 -8.24 9.76
N LEU A 12 -12.17 -8.34 10.44
CA LEU A 12 -13.36 -8.98 9.91
C LEU A 12 -13.95 -8.22 8.71
N PHE A 13 -13.94 -6.90 8.74
CA PHE A 13 -14.51 -6.07 7.67
C PHE A 13 -13.59 -6.02 6.45
N LYS A 14 -12.33 -5.61 6.62
CA LYS A 14 -11.43 -5.29 5.51
C LYS A 14 -11.07 -6.51 4.68
N GLY A 15 -10.78 -7.65 5.32
CA GLY A 15 -10.45 -8.90 4.63
C GLY A 15 -11.61 -9.42 3.78
N ASN A 16 -12.81 -9.46 4.35
CA ASN A 16 -14.00 -9.94 3.66
C ASN A 16 -14.43 -9.02 2.51
N LEU A 17 -14.37 -7.69 2.72
CA LEU A 17 -14.69 -6.73 1.66
C LEU A 17 -13.72 -6.86 0.47
N THR A 18 -12.44 -7.06 0.74
CA THR A 18 -11.44 -7.24 -0.32
C THR A 18 -11.66 -8.56 -1.07
N ALA A 19 -12.01 -9.64 -0.39
CA ALA A 19 -12.37 -10.91 -1.02
C ALA A 19 -13.66 -10.80 -1.86
N LEU A 20 -14.65 -10.05 -1.38
CA LEU A 20 -15.90 -9.79 -2.11
C LEU A 20 -15.64 -9.10 -3.44
N VAL A 21 -14.77 -8.09 -3.49
CA VAL A 21 -14.38 -7.43 -4.76
C VAL A 21 -13.90 -8.47 -5.78
N GLY A 22 -13.11 -9.45 -5.36
CA GLY A 22 -12.64 -10.53 -6.23
C GLY A 22 -13.74 -11.44 -6.76
N SER A 23 -14.83 -11.65 -5.99
CA SER A 23 -15.96 -12.50 -6.42
C SER A 23 -16.95 -11.80 -7.35
N LEU A 24 -16.95 -10.46 -7.36
CA LEU A 24 -17.85 -9.65 -8.20
C LEU A 24 -17.34 -9.43 -9.63
N PHE A 25 -16.08 -9.75 -9.92
CA PHE A 25 -15.47 -9.49 -11.23
C PHE A 25 -14.77 -10.73 -11.80
N PRO A 26 -14.86 -10.95 -13.12
CA PRO A 26 -14.13 -12.04 -13.77
C PRO A 26 -12.61 -11.82 -13.66
N PRO A 27 -11.79 -12.88 -13.72
CA PRO A 27 -10.33 -12.79 -13.55
C PRO A 27 -9.65 -11.79 -14.46
N THR A 28 -10.16 -11.58 -15.67
CA THR A 28 -9.65 -10.63 -16.66
C THR A 28 -9.82 -9.17 -16.23
N GLU A 29 -10.83 -8.85 -15.43
CA GLU A 29 -11.17 -7.49 -14.99
C GLU A 29 -10.70 -7.17 -13.56
N ARG A 30 -10.22 -8.17 -12.81
CA ARG A 30 -9.84 -8.00 -11.39
C ARG A 30 -8.77 -6.94 -11.17
N ASP A 31 -7.80 -6.79 -12.08
CA ASP A 31 -6.77 -5.75 -11.95
C ASP A 31 -7.39 -4.34 -11.96
N ALA A 32 -8.34 -4.12 -12.86
CA ALA A 32 -9.05 -2.84 -12.93
C ALA A 32 -10.01 -2.64 -11.74
N ALA A 33 -10.69 -3.71 -11.31
CA ALA A 33 -11.59 -3.67 -10.17
C ALA A 33 -10.84 -3.32 -8.88
N TYR A 34 -9.72 -3.97 -8.60
CA TYR A 34 -8.90 -3.66 -7.44
C TYR A 34 -8.24 -2.28 -7.52
N SER A 35 -7.88 -1.81 -8.71
CA SER A 35 -7.38 -0.44 -8.88
C SER A 35 -8.46 0.60 -8.56
N ARG A 36 -9.71 0.38 -9.00
CA ARG A 36 -10.86 1.25 -8.66
C ARG A 36 -11.21 1.18 -7.17
N PHE A 37 -11.19 -0.01 -6.59
CA PHE A 37 -11.40 -0.20 -5.16
C PHE A 37 -10.34 0.57 -4.34
N TYR A 38 -9.08 0.44 -4.73
CA TYR A 38 -7.98 1.13 -4.08
C TYR A 38 -8.08 2.66 -4.21
N TRP A 39 -8.48 3.14 -5.38
CA TRP A 39 -8.77 4.55 -5.62
C TRP A 39 -9.90 5.06 -4.72
N ALA A 40 -10.99 4.31 -4.56
CA ALA A 40 -12.10 4.67 -3.68
C ALA A 40 -11.70 4.71 -2.20
N VAL A 41 -10.85 3.78 -1.74
CA VAL A 41 -10.28 3.79 -0.38
C VAL A 41 -9.46 5.07 -0.14
N ASN A 42 -8.61 5.45 -1.09
CA ASN A 42 -7.80 6.67 -0.98
C ASN A 42 -8.66 7.94 -1.09
N LEU A 43 -9.72 7.93 -1.89
CA LEU A 43 -10.69 9.04 -1.95
C LEU A 43 -11.36 9.25 -0.58
N GLY A 44 -11.70 8.18 0.12
CA GLY A 44 -12.24 8.25 1.48
C GLY A 44 -11.22 8.70 2.53
N SER A 45 -9.95 8.35 2.35
CA SER A 45 -8.89 8.72 3.29
C SER A 45 -8.46 10.19 3.18
N LEU A 46 -8.57 10.80 2.00
CA LEU A 46 -8.14 12.18 1.77
C LEU A 46 -8.83 13.20 2.71
N PRO A 47 -10.17 13.25 2.82
CA PRO A 47 -10.84 14.18 3.72
C PRO A 47 -10.67 13.82 5.20
N SER A 48 -10.40 12.54 5.53
CA SER A 48 -10.38 12.08 6.93
C SER A 48 -9.30 12.75 7.76
N GLY A 49 -8.11 13.00 7.19
CA GLY A 49 -7.02 13.72 7.86
C GLY A 49 -7.38 15.17 8.21
N PHE A 50 -7.96 15.89 7.24
CA PHE A 50 -8.38 17.28 7.43
C PHE A 50 -9.60 17.37 8.36
N ALA A 51 -10.64 16.57 8.12
CA ALA A 51 -11.85 16.56 8.93
C ALA A 51 -11.57 16.12 10.37
N GLY A 52 -10.76 15.07 10.55
CA GLY A 52 -10.37 14.58 11.88
C GLY A 52 -9.55 15.61 12.65
N GLY A 53 -8.58 16.25 12.01
CA GLY A 53 -7.79 17.32 12.61
C GLY A 53 -8.63 18.55 12.98
N TRP A 54 -9.52 18.98 12.09
CA TRP A 54 -10.42 20.10 12.34
C TRP A 54 -11.42 19.82 13.47
N LEU A 55 -12.03 18.64 13.47
CA LEU A 55 -12.94 18.21 14.53
C LEU A 55 -12.24 18.13 15.89
N HIS A 56 -11.01 17.57 15.90
CA HIS A 56 -10.24 17.48 17.13
C HIS A 56 -9.89 18.86 17.68
N SER A 57 -9.48 19.82 16.83
CA SER A 57 -9.08 21.15 17.28
C SER A 57 -10.24 22.00 17.79
N HIS A 58 -11.48 21.80 17.28
CA HIS A 58 -12.65 22.60 17.67
C HIS A 58 -13.55 21.92 18.70
N TYR A 59 -13.64 20.59 18.68
CA TYR A 59 -14.61 19.83 19.49
C TYR A 59 -13.96 18.69 20.30
N GLY A 60 -12.65 18.51 20.19
CA GLY A 60 -11.90 17.48 20.91
C GLY A 60 -12.01 16.08 20.29
N PHE A 61 -11.33 15.12 20.91
CA PHE A 61 -11.25 13.73 20.42
C PHE A 61 -12.60 13.02 20.34
N HIS A 62 -13.50 13.28 21.29
CA HIS A 62 -14.81 12.61 21.33
C HIS A 62 -15.64 12.89 20.08
N ALA A 63 -15.63 14.12 19.59
CA ALA A 63 -16.36 14.49 18.37
C ALA A 63 -15.75 13.81 17.13
N ALA A 64 -14.43 13.75 17.03
CA ALA A 64 -13.75 13.06 15.94
C ALA A 64 -14.10 11.55 15.92
N PHE A 65 -14.05 10.88 17.07
CA PHE A 65 -14.44 9.48 17.17
C PHE A 65 -15.93 9.23 16.91
N LEU A 66 -16.80 10.14 17.35
CA LEU A 66 -18.25 10.04 17.10
C LEU A 66 -18.55 10.09 15.59
N VAL A 67 -17.89 10.97 14.83
CA VAL A 67 -18.05 11.04 13.37
C VAL A 67 -17.56 9.75 12.70
N CYS A 68 -16.43 9.20 13.14
CA CYS A 68 -15.96 7.91 12.65
C CYS A 68 -16.96 6.78 12.97
N PHE A 69 -17.52 6.77 14.17
CA PHE A 69 -18.54 5.80 14.57
C PHE A 69 -19.79 5.89 13.68
N VAL A 70 -20.32 7.11 13.48
CA VAL A 70 -21.50 7.34 12.63
C VAL A 70 -21.21 6.90 11.19
N ALA A 71 -20.04 7.26 10.64
CA ALA A 71 -19.64 6.85 9.29
C ALA A 71 -19.59 5.32 9.16
N MET A 72 -19.02 4.62 10.13
CA MET A 72 -19.00 3.14 10.14
C MET A 72 -20.39 2.53 10.36
N ALA A 73 -21.23 3.13 11.21
CA ALA A 73 -22.60 2.67 11.43
C ALA A 73 -23.45 2.78 10.15
N LEU A 74 -23.23 3.81 9.32
CA LEU A 74 -23.92 3.98 8.04
C LEU A 74 -23.55 2.89 7.00
N VAL A 75 -22.42 2.24 7.14
CA VAL A 75 -22.03 1.12 6.23
C VAL A 75 -23.03 -0.03 6.32
N VAL A 76 -23.59 -0.29 7.50
CA VAL A 76 -24.55 -1.39 7.71
C VAL A 76 -25.84 -1.19 6.90
N PRO A 77 -26.60 -0.08 7.05
CA PRO A 77 -27.82 0.14 6.26
C PRO A 77 -27.49 0.27 4.76
N ILE A 78 -26.37 0.90 4.38
CA ILE A 78 -25.96 0.97 2.98
C ILE A 78 -25.74 -0.44 2.42
N GLY A 79 -25.07 -1.32 3.15
CA GLY A 79 -24.86 -2.72 2.76
C GLY A 79 -26.17 -3.48 2.58
N PHE A 80 -27.17 -3.25 3.45
CA PHE A 80 -28.51 -3.83 3.30
C PHE A 80 -29.26 -3.29 2.08
N LEU A 81 -29.21 -2.00 1.84
CA LEU A 81 -29.88 -1.36 0.70
C LEU A 81 -29.26 -1.78 -0.63
N THR A 82 -27.94 -1.97 -0.65
CA THR A 82 -27.19 -2.34 -1.86
C THR A 82 -26.99 -3.85 -2.02
N ARG A 83 -27.51 -4.68 -1.13
CA ARG A 83 -27.31 -6.14 -1.16
C ARG A 83 -27.69 -6.79 -2.48
N SER A 84 -28.68 -6.25 -3.18
CA SER A 84 -29.12 -6.72 -4.50
C SER A 84 -28.10 -6.46 -5.61
N LEU A 85 -27.12 -5.58 -5.39
CA LEU A 85 -26.03 -5.30 -6.33
C LEU A 85 -24.86 -6.28 -6.15
N PHE A 86 -24.77 -6.98 -5.00
CA PHE A 86 -23.73 -7.93 -4.69
C PHE A 86 -24.13 -9.33 -5.12
N HIS A 87 -24.28 -9.54 -6.41
CA HIS A 87 -24.45 -10.89 -6.96
C HIS A 87 -23.06 -11.41 -7.31
N PRO A 88 -22.49 -12.35 -6.52
CA PRO A 88 -21.25 -13.03 -6.90
C PRO A 88 -21.49 -13.62 -8.29
N ILE A 89 -20.59 -13.33 -9.22
CA ILE A 89 -20.59 -14.07 -10.46
C ILE A 89 -20.29 -15.51 -10.02
N HIS A 90 -21.34 -16.36 -10.01
CA HIS A 90 -21.13 -17.79 -9.89
C HIS A 90 -20.24 -18.12 -11.08
N GLN A 91 -18.96 -18.21 -10.80
CA GLN A 91 -18.06 -18.88 -11.68
C GLN A 91 -18.58 -20.33 -11.68
N HIS A 92 -19.53 -20.64 -12.60
CA HIS A 92 -19.43 -21.92 -13.23
C HIS A 92 -17.94 -22.04 -13.48
N GLU A 93 -17.33 -23.04 -12.86
CA GLU A 93 -16.00 -23.50 -13.16
C GLU A 93 -15.90 -23.65 -14.68
N THR A 94 -15.77 -22.54 -15.38
CA THR A 94 -14.87 -22.55 -16.48
C THR A 94 -13.59 -22.84 -15.73
N GLU A 95 -13.25 -24.11 -15.59
CA GLU A 95 -11.89 -24.57 -15.44
C GLU A 95 -11.12 -23.75 -16.47
N SER A 96 -10.81 -22.51 -16.08
CA SER A 96 -9.83 -21.76 -16.79
C SER A 96 -8.64 -22.68 -16.64
N HIS A 97 -8.24 -23.28 -17.75
CA HIS A 97 -7.09 -24.12 -17.89
C HIS A 97 -5.86 -23.40 -17.32
N HIS A 98 -5.82 -23.30 -16.00
CA HIS A 98 -4.59 -22.99 -15.32
C HIS A 98 -3.75 -24.24 -15.51
N ALA A 99 -2.83 -24.20 -16.45
CA ALA A 99 -1.84 -25.24 -16.66
C ALA A 99 -1.03 -25.54 -15.38
N ALA A 100 -1.22 -24.72 -14.34
CA ALA A 100 -0.55 -24.82 -13.05
C ALA A 100 -1.43 -25.48 -11.99
N SER A 101 -0.81 -26.41 -11.23
CA SER A 101 -1.46 -27.12 -10.15
C SER A 101 -1.91 -26.16 -9.03
N GLU A 102 -2.93 -26.58 -8.24
CA GLU A 102 -3.38 -25.83 -7.06
C GLU A 102 -2.24 -25.55 -6.09
N ARG A 103 -1.32 -26.50 -5.91
CA ARG A 103 -0.11 -26.34 -5.09
C ARG A 103 0.81 -25.25 -5.61
N ASP A 104 1.02 -25.15 -6.92
CA ASP A 104 1.86 -24.12 -7.50
C ASP A 104 1.26 -22.73 -7.33
N ARG A 105 -0.06 -22.60 -7.43
CA ARG A 105 -0.79 -21.37 -7.20
C ARG A 105 -0.64 -20.89 -5.75
N ILE A 106 -0.89 -21.76 -4.78
CA ILE A 106 -0.73 -21.46 -3.35
C ILE A 106 0.74 -21.15 -3.03
N ALA A 107 1.69 -21.95 -3.52
CA ALA A 107 3.12 -21.72 -3.31
C ALA A 107 3.59 -20.37 -3.88
N THR A 108 3.01 -19.93 -5.01
CA THR A 108 3.29 -18.63 -5.60
C THR A 108 2.81 -17.51 -4.67
N ILE A 109 1.58 -17.60 -4.15
CA ILE A 109 1.05 -16.62 -3.19
C ILE A 109 1.95 -16.57 -1.94
N LEU A 110 2.26 -17.71 -1.34
CA LEU A 110 3.10 -17.79 -0.14
C LEU A 110 4.50 -17.21 -0.39
N GLY A 111 5.07 -17.43 -1.58
CA GLY A 111 6.35 -16.85 -1.97
C GLY A 111 6.32 -15.32 -2.16
N LEU A 112 5.14 -14.73 -2.42
CA LEU A 112 4.98 -13.28 -2.51
C LEU A 112 4.78 -12.61 -1.16
N LEU A 113 4.39 -13.34 -0.10
CA LEU A 113 4.17 -12.75 1.22
C LEU A 113 5.42 -12.04 1.80
N PRO A 114 6.63 -12.62 1.74
CA PRO A 114 7.83 -11.91 2.20
C PRO A 114 8.10 -10.60 1.42
N VAL A 115 7.83 -10.59 0.12
CA VAL A 115 7.95 -9.39 -0.72
C VAL A 115 6.96 -8.32 -0.25
N ALA A 116 5.72 -8.71 0.07
CA ALA A 116 4.71 -7.82 0.60
C ALA A 116 5.14 -7.26 1.97
N VAL A 117 5.65 -8.08 2.89
CA VAL A 117 6.16 -7.64 4.20
C VAL A 117 7.24 -6.58 4.03
N VAL A 118 8.22 -6.83 3.17
CA VAL A 118 9.31 -5.88 2.90
C VAL A 118 8.81 -4.58 2.30
N PHE A 119 7.92 -4.68 1.30
CA PHE A 119 7.31 -3.50 0.70
C PHE A 119 6.56 -2.65 1.71
N PHE A 120 5.66 -3.25 2.48
CA PHE A 120 4.85 -2.52 3.44
C PHE A 120 5.66 -2.01 4.64
N CYS A 121 6.74 -2.68 5.01
CA CYS A 121 7.69 -2.17 5.99
C CYS A 121 8.33 -0.83 5.54
N ALA A 122 8.74 -0.72 4.28
CA ALA A 122 9.27 0.51 3.72
C ALA A 122 8.16 1.56 3.47
N PHE A 123 7.00 1.12 2.99
CA PHE A 123 5.86 1.98 2.70
C PHE A 123 5.32 2.72 3.93
N TYR A 124 5.15 2.01 5.05
CA TYR A 124 4.63 2.61 6.28
C TYR A 124 5.61 3.54 6.99
N GLN A 125 6.87 3.64 6.52
CA GLN A 125 7.78 4.70 6.97
C GLN A 125 7.25 6.10 6.64
N SER A 126 6.37 6.23 5.66
CA SER A 126 5.70 7.50 5.33
C SER A 126 4.92 8.08 6.51
N GLY A 127 4.32 7.22 7.34
CA GLY A 127 3.58 7.61 8.55
C GLY A 127 4.44 7.72 9.82
N SER A 128 5.70 7.31 9.79
CA SER A 128 6.59 7.28 10.96
C SER A 128 7.87 8.08 10.72
N SER A 129 8.95 7.45 10.29
CA SER A 129 10.28 8.08 10.17
C SER A 129 10.33 9.22 9.14
N LEU A 130 9.59 9.12 8.02
CA LEU A 130 9.49 10.24 7.06
C LEU A 130 8.80 11.46 7.67
N THR A 131 7.76 11.25 8.48
CA THR A 131 7.09 12.36 9.20
C THR A 131 8.01 12.98 10.25
N LEU A 132 8.82 12.17 10.96
CA LEU A 132 9.83 12.67 11.90
C LEU A 132 10.94 13.42 11.17
N PHE A 133 11.40 12.92 10.03
CA PHE A 133 12.38 13.60 9.20
C PHE A 133 11.83 14.94 8.65
N ALA A 134 10.56 14.97 8.25
CA ALA A 134 9.89 16.19 7.84
C ALA A 134 9.90 17.25 8.94
N LYS A 135 9.66 16.83 10.19
CA LYS A 135 9.62 17.74 11.35
C LYS A 135 11.02 18.27 11.75
N ASN A 136 12.01 17.38 11.77
CA ASN A 136 13.30 17.68 12.38
C ASN A 136 14.38 18.13 11.39
N ASN A 137 14.37 17.57 10.17
CA ASN A 137 15.45 17.69 9.20
C ASN A 137 15.04 18.38 7.88
N THR A 138 13.80 18.85 7.77
CA THR A 138 13.32 19.52 6.55
C THR A 138 12.95 20.97 6.84
N ARG A 139 13.15 21.85 5.88
CA ARG A 139 12.70 23.23 5.97
C ARG A 139 11.18 23.29 5.97
N ASP A 140 10.61 24.16 6.77
CA ASP A 140 9.16 24.29 6.94
C ASP A 140 8.48 25.04 5.78
N THR A 141 9.28 25.57 4.83
CA THR A 141 8.78 26.39 3.72
C THR A 141 9.37 25.95 2.39
N LEU A 142 8.53 25.98 1.34
CA LEU A 142 8.91 25.81 -0.05
C LEU A 142 8.34 26.99 -0.86
N MET A 143 9.20 27.77 -1.51
CA MET A 143 8.79 28.97 -2.28
C MET A 143 7.87 29.92 -1.51
N GLY A 144 8.13 30.10 -0.19
CA GLY A 144 7.32 30.99 0.67
C GLY A 144 6.04 30.35 1.22
N ILE A 145 5.68 29.12 0.81
CA ILE A 145 4.52 28.39 1.31
C ILE A 145 4.95 27.50 2.48
N ALA A 146 4.28 27.64 3.62
CA ALA A 146 4.52 26.79 4.79
C ALA A 146 3.98 25.39 4.56
N ILE A 147 4.81 24.37 4.83
CA ILE A 147 4.47 22.96 4.70
C ILE A 147 4.60 22.30 6.07
N SER A 148 3.48 21.88 6.64
CA SER A 148 3.48 21.12 7.88
C SER A 148 3.80 19.63 7.62
N PRO A 149 4.44 18.91 8.57
CA PRO A 149 4.74 17.48 8.40
C PRO A 149 3.55 16.60 8.02
N PRO A 150 2.34 16.77 8.57
CA PRO A 150 1.15 16.01 8.13
C PRO A 150 0.73 16.27 6.68
N ALA A 151 1.09 17.42 6.10
CA ALA A 151 0.73 17.74 4.71
C ALA A 151 1.35 16.76 3.70
N TYR A 152 2.49 16.16 4.02
CA TYR A 152 3.10 15.14 3.16
C TYR A 152 2.27 13.85 3.07
N GLN A 153 1.55 13.45 4.12
CA GLN A 153 0.62 12.32 4.06
C GLN A 153 -0.59 12.64 3.18
N SER A 154 -1.12 13.86 3.28
CA SER A 154 -2.18 14.33 2.38
C SER A 154 -1.70 14.39 0.93
N LEU A 155 -0.45 14.80 0.70
CA LEU A 155 0.19 14.75 -0.61
C LEU A 155 0.23 13.31 -1.15
N GLN A 156 0.57 12.30 -0.33
CA GLN A 156 0.57 10.90 -0.73
C GLN A 156 -0.81 10.46 -1.22
N ALA A 157 -1.87 10.73 -0.46
CA ALA A 157 -3.23 10.41 -0.88
C ALA A 157 -3.63 11.12 -2.18
N ALA A 158 -3.27 12.39 -2.33
CA ALA A 158 -3.52 13.15 -3.56
C ALA A 158 -2.75 12.60 -4.77
N LEU A 159 -1.48 12.19 -4.56
CA LEU A 159 -0.66 11.56 -5.59
C LEU A 159 -1.26 10.21 -6.03
N VAL A 160 -1.70 9.37 -5.09
CA VAL A 160 -2.36 8.11 -5.42
C VAL A 160 -3.61 8.35 -6.24
N LEU A 161 -4.47 9.30 -5.85
CA LEU A 161 -5.68 9.64 -6.59
C LEU A 161 -5.38 10.17 -8.00
N GLY A 162 -4.42 11.08 -8.13
CA GLY A 162 -4.05 11.69 -9.42
C GLY A 162 -3.27 10.74 -10.32
N MET A 163 -2.37 9.91 -9.77
CA MET A 163 -1.53 9.00 -10.54
C MET A 163 -2.27 7.72 -10.99
N THR A 164 -3.32 7.28 -10.27
CA THR A 164 -4.08 6.08 -10.66
C THR A 164 -4.58 6.14 -12.11
N PRO A 165 -5.30 7.19 -12.58
CA PRO A 165 -5.75 7.25 -13.97
C PRO A 165 -4.59 7.36 -14.97
N VAL A 166 -3.50 8.03 -14.58
CA VAL A 166 -2.29 8.18 -15.41
C VAL A 166 -1.63 6.82 -15.63
N LEU A 167 -1.32 6.09 -14.55
CA LEU A 167 -0.71 4.77 -14.62
C LEU A 167 -1.61 3.76 -15.33
N THR A 168 -2.92 3.83 -15.12
CA THR A 168 -3.88 2.98 -15.83
C THR A 168 -3.82 3.21 -17.35
N ARG A 169 -3.71 4.48 -17.79
CA ARG A 169 -3.53 4.82 -19.21
C ARG A 169 -2.18 4.34 -19.75
N ILE A 170 -1.10 4.52 -19.01
CA ILE A 170 0.24 4.07 -19.39
C ILE A 170 0.27 2.55 -19.55
N PHE A 171 -0.23 1.79 -18.58
CA PHE A 171 -0.23 0.33 -18.65
C PHE A 171 -1.19 -0.25 -19.70
N ARG A 172 -2.22 0.52 -20.11
CA ARG A 172 -3.09 0.17 -21.22
C ARG A 172 -2.41 0.42 -22.56
N ARG A 173 -1.64 1.51 -22.69
CA ARG A 173 -0.94 1.85 -23.93
C ARG A 173 0.31 0.98 -24.14
N TRP A 174 1.01 0.66 -23.05
CA TRP A 174 2.19 -0.20 -23.02
C TRP A 174 1.93 -1.38 -22.10
N PRO A 175 1.39 -2.50 -22.63
CA PRO A 175 1.07 -3.66 -21.82
C PRO A 175 2.30 -4.18 -21.09
N CYS A 176 2.28 -4.11 -19.78
CA CYS A 176 3.34 -4.59 -18.92
C CYS A 176 2.83 -5.79 -18.13
N SER A 177 3.62 -6.86 -18.08
CA SER A 177 3.25 -8.05 -17.31
C SER A 177 3.12 -7.71 -15.82
N THR A 178 2.25 -8.42 -15.10
CA THR A 178 2.05 -8.23 -13.67
C THR A 178 3.35 -8.34 -12.88
N ARG A 179 4.21 -9.30 -13.27
CA ARG A 179 5.56 -9.44 -12.72
C ARG A 179 6.39 -8.17 -12.86
N ASN A 180 6.45 -7.60 -14.07
CA ASN A 180 7.25 -6.40 -14.32
C ASN A 180 6.73 -5.19 -13.56
N LYS A 181 5.41 -5.06 -13.40
CA LYS A 181 4.82 -4.01 -12.55
C LYS A 181 5.25 -4.14 -11.10
N LEU A 182 5.29 -5.37 -10.56
CA LEU A 182 5.79 -5.62 -9.21
C LEU A 182 7.28 -5.29 -9.08
N LEU A 183 8.10 -5.66 -10.06
CA LEU A 183 9.54 -5.32 -10.08
C LEU A 183 9.76 -3.81 -10.13
N ILE A 184 9.00 -3.09 -10.97
CA ILE A 184 9.02 -1.63 -11.04
C ILE A 184 8.62 -1.04 -9.69
N GLY A 185 7.55 -1.54 -9.07
CA GLY A 185 7.10 -1.10 -7.75
C GLY A 185 8.17 -1.27 -6.68
N MET A 186 8.83 -2.43 -6.61
CA MET A 186 9.93 -2.66 -5.66
C MET A 186 11.14 -1.77 -5.94
N GLY A 187 11.49 -1.57 -7.22
CA GLY A 187 12.56 -0.67 -7.63
C GLY A 187 12.30 0.79 -7.21
N LEU A 188 11.08 1.27 -7.44
CA LEU A 188 10.66 2.63 -7.01
C LEU A 188 10.61 2.77 -5.48
N CYS A 189 10.19 1.73 -4.76
CA CYS A 189 10.22 1.69 -3.31
C CYS A 189 11.67 1.81 -2.78
N SER A 190 12.58 1.02 -3.33
CA SER A 190 14.01 1.10 -3.00
C SER A 190 14.60 2.47 -3.34
N LEU A 191 14.28 3.02 -4.50
CA LEU A 191 14.71 4.35 -4.92
C LEU A 191 14.18 5.45 -4.00
N SER A 192 12.94 5.34 -3.53
CA SER A 192 12.36 6.27 -2.55
C SER A 192 13.17 6.29 -1.24
N CYS A 193 13.53 5.12 -0.72
CA CYS A 193 14.35 5.00 0.48
C CYS A 193 15.79 5.52 0.24
N PHE A 194 16.35 5.26 -0.94
CA PHE A 194 17.67 5.76 -1.34
C PHE A 194 17.71 7.28 -1.37
N VAL A 195 16.71 7.93 -1.98
CA VAL A 195 16.57 9.40 -2.00
C VAL A 195 16.56 9.96 -0.58
N MET A 196 15.93 9.28 0.37
CA MET A 196 15.92 9.73 1.77
C MET A 196 17.25 9.46 2.48
N SER A 197 17.96 8.40 2.13
CA SER A 197 19.33 8.17 2.62
C SER A 197 20.26 9.31 2.19
N ASP A 198 20.18 9.69 0.92
CA ASP A 198 20.97 10.78 0.36
C ASP A 198 20.59 12.15 0.96
N ALA A 199 19.28 12.42 1.08
CA ALA A 199 18.79 13.61 1.79
C ALA A 199 19.32 13.70 3.23
N SER A 200 19.43 12.56 3.92
CA SER A 200 19.94 12.49 5.27
C SER A 200 21.44 12.77 5.33
N MET A 201 22.22 12.32 4.35
CA MET A 201 23.63 12.66 4.21
C MET A 201 23.80 14.17 3.97
N VAL A 202 23.03 14.75 3.04
CA VAL A 202 23.04 16.19 2.78
C VAL A 202 22.67 16.98 4.02
N SER A 203 21.67 16.55 4.79
CA SER A 203 21.29 17.17 6.05
C SER A 203 22.44 17.19 7.06
N SER A 204 23.18 16.08 7.17
CA SER A 204 24.23 15.92 8.16
C SER A 204 25.53 16.66 7.81
N PHE A 205 25.90 16.71 6.52
CA PHE A 205 27.21 17.18 6.11
C PHE A 205 27.23 18.55 5.42
N TRP A 206 26.16 18.95 4.74
CA TRP A 206 26.21 20.09 3.80
C TRP A 206 25.18 21.18 4.09
N SER A 207 24.35 21.03 5.09
CA SER A 207 23.33 22.02 5.40
C SER A 207 23.75 22.89 6.58
N ASN A 208 23.78 24.21 6.40
CA ASN A 208 24.16 25.19 7.43
C ASN A 208 23.30 25.13 8.71
N HIS A 209 22.15 24.46 8.68
CA HIS A 209 21.23 24.33 9.81
C HIS A 209 20.68 22.90 9.98
N GLY A 210 21.30 21.90 9.36
CA GLY A 210 20.82 20.50 9.44
C GLY A 210 19.49 20.25 8.72
N ARG A 211 18.94 21.20 7.95
CA ARG A 211 17.63 21.08 7.28
C ARG A 211 17.74 21.14 5.77
N VAL A 212 17.19 20.13 5.11
CA VAL A 212 17.15 20.01 3.64
C VAL A 212 15.88 20.62 3.03
N SER A 213 15.87 20.76 1.70
CA SER A 213 14.69 21.20 0.97
C SER A 213 13.53 20.22 1.06
N PRO A 214 12.27 20.69 1.16
CA PRO A 214 11.07 19.86 1.05
C PRO A 214 11.00 18.98 -0.21
N LEU A 215 11.71 19.33 -1.27
CA LEU A 215 11.73 18.59 -2.53
C LEU A 215 12.22 17.14 -2.37
N TRP A 216 13.11 16.87 -1.42
CA TRP A 216 13.56 15.52 -1.10
C TRP A 216 12.40 14.64 -0.64
N LEU A 217 11.60 15.14 0.30
CA LEU A 217 10.41 14.44 0.77
C LEU A 217 9.35 14.30 -0.32
N ILE A 218 9.07 15.36 -1.08
CA ILE A 218 8.11 15.34 -2.19
C ILE A 218 8.52 14.28 -3.21
N SER A 219 9.81 14.18 -3.55
CA SER A 219 10.33 13.15 -4.45
C SER A 219 10.14 11.75 -3.89
N SER A 220 10.48 11.53 -2.61
CA SER A 220 10.30 10.25 -1.94
C SER A 220 8.83 9.84 -1.89
N TYR A 221 7.93 10.74 -1.47
CA TYR A 221 6.48 10.48 -1.45
C TYR A 221 5.91 10.21 -2.85
N THR A 222 6.42 10.87 -3.88
CA THR A 222 6.02 10.60 -5.27
C THR A 222 6.44 9.21 -5.71
N LEU A 223 7.69 8.82 -5.46
CA LEU A 223 8.22 7.50 -5.80
C LEU A 223 7.48 6.39 -5.08
N ILE A 224 7.26 6.53 -3.76
CA ILE A 224 6.56 5.51 -2.98
C ILE A 224 5.09 5.40 -3.34
N SER A 225 4.41 6.51 -3.72
CA SER A 225 3.01 6.47 -4.19
C SER A 225 2.88 5.74 -5.51
N ILE A 226 3.81 5.92 -6.45
CA ILE A 226 3.81 5.18 -7.72
C ILE A 226 4.12 3.70 -7.45
N ALA A 227 5.07 3.40 -6.55
CA ALA A 227 5.39 2.05 -6.11
C ALA A 227 4.17 1.35 -5.51
N GLU A 228 3.44 2.05 -4.67
CA GLU A 228 2.20 1.58 -4.03
C GLU A 228 1.14 1.18 -5.06
N LEU A 229 0.92 2.01 -6.07
CA LEU A 229 -0.02 1.71 -7.15
C LEU A 229 0.41 0.50 -8.01
N CYS A 230 1.71 0.22 -8.07
CA CYS A 230 2.23 -0.96 -8.75
C CYS A 230 2.16 -2.24 -7.90
N VAL A 231 2.11 -2.15 -6.56
CA VAL A 231 2.17 -3.32 -5.67
C VAL A 231 0.83 -3.63 -5.04
N SER A 232 0.16 -2.63 -4.44
CA SER A 232 -1.00 -2.87 -3.58
C SER A 232 -2.22 -3.41 -4.34
N PRO A 233 -2.77 -2.75 -5.38
CA PRO A 233 -3.93 -3.27 -6.09
C PRO A 233 -3.62 -4.56 -6.85
N LEU A 234 -2.40 -4.68 -7.39
CA LEU A 234 -1.99 -5.89 -8.11
C LEU A 234 -1.79 -7.08 -7.16
N GLY A 235 -1.30 -6.85 -5.95
CA GLY A 235 -1.19 -7.88 -4.93
C GLY A 235 -2.54 -8.48 -4.58
N PHE A 236 -3.56 -7.65 -4.32
CA PHE A 236 -4.93 -8.12 -4.10
C PHE A 236 -5.48 -8.89 -5.30
N SER A 237 -5.27 -8.36 -6.51
CA SER A 237 -5.71 -9.02 -7.73
C SER A 237 -5.04 -10.37 -7.93
N LEU A 238 -3.72 -10.46 -7.73
CA LEU A 238 -2.97 -11.70 -7.85
C LEU A 238 -3.48 -12.77 -6.87
N VAL A 239 -3.59 -12.40 -5.59
CA VAL A 239 -4.12 -13.32 -4.57
C VAL A 239 -5.52 -13.79 -4.97
N SER A 240 -6.40 -12.89 -5.39
CA SER A 240 -7.75 -13.24 -5.83
C SER A 240 -7.79 -14.15 -7.06
N LYS A 241 -6.91 -13.91 -8.05
CA LYS A 241 -6.84 -14.73 -9.29
C LYS A 241 -6.27 -16.12 -9.04
N LEU A 242 -5.26 -16.20 -8.17
CA LEU A 242 -4.51 -17.43 -7.92
C LEU A 242 -5.13 -18.30 -6.83
N SER A 243 -5.98 -17.75 -5.97
CA SER A 243 -6.59 -18.50 -4.88
C SER A 243 -7.57 -19.52 -5.39
N PRO A 244 -7.44 -20.82 -4.99
CA PRO A 244 -8.50 -21.78 -5.18
C PRO A 244 -9.76 -21.30 -4.44
N PRO A 245 -10.98 -21.54 -4.97
CA PRO A 245 -12.23 -21.10 -4.34
C PRO A 245 -12.36 -21.48 -2.87
N LYS A 246 -11.94 -22.69 -2.53
CA LYS A 246 -11.94 -23.23 -1.15
C LYS A 246 -11.07 -22.43 -0.18
N PHE A 247 -9.98 -21.81 -0.64
CA PHE A 247 -9.00 -21.12 0.19
C PHE A 247 -8.94 -19.59 -0.07
N ALA A 248 -9.84 -19.04 -0.87
CA ALA A 248 -9.79 -17.65 -1.29
C ALA A 248 -9.77 -16.66 -0.10
N GLY A 249 -10.65 -16.87 0.89
CA GLY A 249 -10.68 -16.04 2.10
C GLY A 249 -9.43 -16.18 2.96
N LEU A 250 -8.91 -17.40 3.12
CA LEU A 250 -7.70 -17.68 3.89
C LEU A 250 -6.47 -17.00 3.26
N LEU A 251 -6.28 -17.17 1.96
CA LEU A 251 -5.12 -16.61 1.25
C LEU A 251 -5.18 -15.09 1.19
N MET A 252 -6.37 -14.51 1.06
CA MET A 252 -6.55 -13.06 1.18
C MET A 252 -6.26 -12.58 2.61
N GLY A 253 -6.68 -13.34 3.63
CA GLY A 253 -6.34 -13.07 5.03
C GLY A 253 -4.83 -13.12 5.29
N LEU A 254 -4.10 -14.09 4.71
CA LEU A 254 -2.64 -14.18 4.81
C LEU A 254 -1.95 -12.98 4.12
N TRP A 255 -2.47 -12.52 2.99
CA TRP A 255 -1.97 -11.30 2.35
C TRP A 255 -2.14 -10.07 3.25
N MET A 256 -3.33 -9.91 3.88
CA MET A 256 -3.56 -8.85 4.86
C MET A 256 -2.65 -8.97 6.08
N ALA A 257 -2.38 -10.20 6.54
CA ALA A 257 -1.43 -10.45 7.64
C ALA A 257 -0.01 -10.04 7.25
N ALA A 258 0.42 -10.27 6.01
CA ALA A 258 1.72 -9.80 5.51
C ALA A 258 1.81 -8.27 5.51
N ILE A 259 0.74 -7.57 5.11
CA ILE A 259 0.65 -6.10 5.23
C ILE A 259 0.80 -5.65 6.69
N ALA A 260 0.09 -6.31 7.60
CA ALA A 260 0.14 -6.00 9.03
C ALA A 260 1.52 -6.27 9.63
N LEU A 261 2.18 -7.37 9.23
CA LEU A 261 3.56 -7.67 9.65
C LEU A 261 4.55 -6.63 9.13
N GLY A 262 4.39 -6.14 7.90
CA GLY A 262 5.19 -5.03 7.38
C GLY A 262 5.04 -3.76 8.21
N ASN A 263 3.80 -3.41 8.58
CA ASN A 263 3.53 -2.27 9.44
C ASN A 263 4.12 -2.47 10.86
N LEU A 264 4.00 -3.67 11.42
CA LEU A 264 4.60 -4.00 12.71
C LEU A 264 6.13 -3.88 12.67
N ALA A 265 6.76 -4.38 11.60
CA ALA A 265 8.21 -4.24 11.38
C ALA A 265 8.64 -2.76 11.33
N THR A 266 7.82 -1.88 10.76
CA THR A 266 8.06 -0.42 10.78
C THR A 266 8.21 0.11 12.22
N GLY A 267 7.34 -0.33 13.13
CA GLY A 267 7.41 0.04 14.56
C GLY A 267 8.69 -0.44 15.23
N PHE A 268 9.11 -1.69 14.97
CA PHE A 268 10.39 -2.21 15.51
C PHE A 268 11.60 -1.46 14.94
N LEU A 269 11.59 -1.12 13.66
CA LEU A 269 12.64 -0.33 13.04
C LEU A 269 12.71 1.10 13.61
N GLY A 270 11.62 1.61 14.16
CA GLY A 270 11.60 2.91 14.86
C GLY A 270 12.62 3.00 15.99
N ILE A 271 13.00 1.87 16.63
CA ILE A 271 14.06 1.82 17.63
C ILE A 271 15.43 2.18 17.04
N LEU A 272 15.67 1.82 15.79
CA LEU A 272 16.91 2.13 15.09
C LEU A 272 16.98 3.61 14.68
N TRP A 273 15.83 4.25 14.49
CA TRP A 273 15.74 5.68 14.15
C TRP A 273 16.44 6.58 15.19
N GLU A 274 16.31 6.25 16.46
CA GLU A 274 16.92 7.02 17.54
C GLU A 274 18.40 6.68 17.77
N ARG A 275 18.83 5.48 17.34
CA ARG A 275 20.18 4.96 17.62
C ARG A 275 21.16 5.11 16.48
N TRP A 276 20.66 5.13 15.25
CA TRP A 276 21.47 5.16 14.04
C TRP A 276 21.44 6.54 13.39
N SER A 277 22.43 6.83 12.54
CA SER A 277 22.30 7.97 11.65
C SER A 277 21.11 7.76 10.71
N HIS A 278 20.36 8.82 10.40
CA HIS A 278 19.19 8.74 9.51
C HIS A 278 19.59 8.20 8.12
N ALA A 279 20.82 8.50 7.65
CA ALA A 279 21.35 7.95 6.41
C ALA A 279 21.51 6.43 6.46
N ALA A 280 22.08 5.88 7.55
CA ALA A 280 22.21 4.43 7.73
C ALA A 280 20.83 3.76 7.86
N PHE A 281 19.89 4.38 8.54
CA PHE A 281 18.53 3.88 8.67
C PHE A 281 17.82 3.76 7.32
N PHE A 282 17.83 4.82 6.51
CA PHE A 282 17.24 4.78 5.16
C PHE A 282 18.06 3.91 4.20
N GLY A 283 19.38 3.80 4.39
CA GLY A 283 20.24 2.87 3.67
C GLY A 283 19.87 1.41 3.93
N LEU A 284 19.57 1.05 5.19
CA LEU A 284 19.03 -0.28 5.54
C LEU A 284 17.72 -0.56 4.80
N LEU A 285 16.77 0.40 4.81
CA LEU A 285 15.49 0.26 4.12
C LEU A 285 15.68 0.13 2.61
N THR A 286 16.64 0.86 2.04
CA THR A 286 17.01 0.73 0.62
C THR A 286 17.49 -0.68 0.31
N GLY A 287 18.43 -1.22 1.09
CA GLY A 287 18.94 -2.58 0.92
C GLY A 287 17.87 -3.64 1.12
N LEU A 288 17.03 -3.48 2.14
CA LEU A 288 15.91 -4.38 2.41
C LEU A 288 14.91 -4.40 1.25
N SER A 289 14.49 -3.23 0.76
CA SER A 289 13.58 -3.14 -0.39
C SER A 289 14.20 -3.68 -1.68
N ALA A 290 15.48 -3.40 -1.91
CA ALA A 290 16.23 -3.93 -3.05
C ALA A 290 16.33 -5.47 -3.01
N SER A 291 16.45 -6.09 -1.83
CA SER A 291 16.54 -7.54 -1.67
C SER A 291 15.29 -8.29 -2.14
N ALA A 292 14.14 -7.62 -2.17
CA ALA A 292 12.91 -8.20 -2.71
C ALA A 292 12.93 -8.34 -4.25
N ILE A 293 13.77 -7.57 -4.96
CA ILE A 293 13.88 -7.64 -6.43
C ILE A 293 14.41 -9.00 -6.89
N PRO A 294 15.58 -9.50 -6.41
CA PRO A 294 16.06 -10.84 -6.76
C PRO A 294 15.11 -11.95 -6.29
N LEU A 295 14.41 -11.76 -5.16
CA LEU A 295 13.41 -12.72 -4.69
C LEU A 295 12.23 -12.85 -5.68
N LEU A 296 11.71 -11.71 -6.16
CA LEU A 296 10.70 -11.69 -7.22
C LEU A 296 11.22 -12.28 -8.54
N TRP A 297 12.47 -11.96 -8.88
CA TRP A 297 13.08 -12.47 -10.09
C TRP A 297 13.30 -13.99 -10.05
N ALA A 298 13.67 -14.54 -8.91
CA ALA A 298 13.75 -15.98 -8.70
C ALA A 298 12.40 -16.69 -8.88
N GLN A 299 11.31 -16.04 -8.55
CA GLN A 299 9.95 -16.58 -8.72
C GLN A 299 9.36 -16.36 -10.12
N ARG A 300 10.09 -15.70 -11.04
CA ARG A 300 9.58 -15.30 -12.35
C ARG A 300 8.96 -16.45 -13.15
N GLN A 301 9.60 -17.63 -13.15
CA GLN A 301 9.14 -18.78 -13.93
C GLN A 301 7.82 -19.34 -13.37
N ARG A 302 7.66 -19.33 -12.03
CA ARG A 302 6.40 -19.74 -11.38
C ARG A 302 5.29 -18.75 -11.67
N LEU A 303 5.57 -17.45 -11.51
CA LEU A 303 4.61 -16.38 -11.80
C LEU A 303 4.13 -16.43 -13.26
N ASP A 304 5.05 -16.54 -14.22
CA ASP A 304 4.71 -16.60 -15.65
C ASP A 304 3.89 -17.86 -15.96
N ARG A 305 4.26 -19.02 -15.41
CA ARG A 305 3.53 -20.29 -15.58
C ARG A 305 2.11 -20.21 -15.02
N VAL A 306 1.97 -19.71 -13.80
CA VAL A 306 0.67 -19.66 -13.10
C VAL A 306 -0.24 -18.59 -13.69
N LEU A 307 0.32 -17.50 -14.26
CA LEU A 307 -0.43 -16.45 -14.94
C LEU A 307 -0.73 -16.75 -16.42
N GLY A 308 -0.25 -17.89 -16.95
CA GLY A 308 -0.46 -18.26 -18.35
C GLY A 308 0.20 -17.31 -19.35
N VAL A 309 1.26 -16.60 -18.96
CA VAL A 309 2.00 -15.72 -19.86
C VAL A 309 2.84 -16.59 -20.78
N GLN A 310 2.32 -16.82 -22.01
CA GLN A 310 3.11 -17.43 -23.08
C GLN A 310 4.27 -16.51 -23.43
N ARG A 311 5.47 -17.09 -23.56
CA ARG A 311 6.70 -16.39 -23.99
C ARG A 311 6.66 -16.06 -25.46
#